data_b33fa304d05d1da7b9bcb00813719427
#
_entry.id   b33fa304d05d1da7b9bcb00813719427
#
_cell.length_a   1.000
_cell.length_b   1.000
_cell.length_c   1.000
_cell.angle_alpha   90.00
_cell.angle_beta   90.00
_cell.angle_gamma   90.00
#
_symmetry.space_group_name_H-M   'P 1'
#
loop_
_entity.id
_entity.type
_entity.pdbx_description
1 polymer ?
#
loop_
_entity_poly.entity_id
_entity_poly.type
_entity_poly.pdbx_seq_one_letter_code
_entity_poly.pdbx_strand_id
1 'polypeptide(L)'
;MENDEVLSVLDANPNGLNQSEIHKRMQKYGPNQLEQPEPTSAFLRFLSQYNDPLNYLLITAALVALAIKPDHPGDAIFIFLVLTANAFFGFWQEGQAEQAMDALKQMSISNSVTLRDGFESEIPTTELVPGDIVKLEEGINVPADIRLLEVYQCRVDESALTGESEPITKHLEPIDVNALLSDRRNMMYMGTTVATGRAVGVVVETGMKTQLGRIASDISEAQTPKTPLELKLESLGRFLGFIALIVAVLLVSIKLILAYGGPIPLKEVAIKQFITAIAIFVAIVPEGL
;
A
#
# COMPACT_ATOMS: atom_id res chain seq x y z
N MET A 1 23.21 -26.91 11.66
CA MET A 1 22.28 -28.06 11.60
C MET A 1 22.48 -28.79 10.31
N GLU A 2 22.61 -30.11 10.36
CA GLU A 2 22.62 -31.01 9.19
C GLU A 2 21.21 -31.12 8.59
N ASN A 3 21.09 -31.56 7.32
CA ASN A 3 19.82 -31.61 6.62
C ASN A 3 18.73 -32.46 7.30
N ASP A 4 19.12 -33.65 7.83
CA ASP A 4 18.20 -34.54 8.54
C ASP A 4 17.66 -33.91 9.84
N GLU A 5 18.49 -33.13 10.52
CA GLU A 5 18.14 -32.38 11.71
C GLU A 5 17.14 -31.27 11.39
N VAL A 6 17.34 -30.57 10.26
CA VAL A 6 16.43 -29.54 9.79
C VAL A 6 15.05 -30.11 9.46
N LEU A 7 15.01 -31.23 8.72
CA LEU A 7 13.76 -31.91 8.39
C LEU A 7 13.03 -32.37 9.65
N SER A 8 13.76 -32.91 10.64
CA SER A 8 13.20 -33.33 11.92
C SER A 8 12.61 -32.16 12.71
N VAL A 9 13.30 -31.01 12.77
CA VAL A 9 12.81 -29.81 13.48
C VAL A 9 11.56 -29.23 12.83
N LEU A 10 11.48 -29.29 11.49
CA LEU A 10 10.33 -28.82 10.73
C LEU A 10 9.19 -29.87 10.65
N ASP A 11 9.38 -31.06 11.23
CA ASP A 11 8.48 -32.19 11.06
C ASP A 11 8.13 -32.41 9.57
N ALA A 12 9.16 -32.33 8.72
CA ALA A 12 9.06 -32.42 7.28
C ALA A 12 9.56 -33.78 6.78
N ASN A 13 8.95 -34.27 5.70
CA ASN A 13 9.34 -35.56 5.08
C ASN A 13 10.12 -35.26 3.79
N PRO A 14 11.24 -36.00 3.51
CA PRO A 14 11.94 -35.89 2.24
C PRO A 14 11.08 -36.13 0.99
N ASN A 15 9.99 -36.90 1.14
CA ASN A 15 8.99 -37.13 0.08
C ASN A 15 7.90 -36.08 0.02
N GLY A 16 8.04 -35.00 0.78
CA GLY A 16 7.05 -33.90 0.87
C GLY A 16 5.96 -34.15 1.91
N LEU A 17 5.16 -33.09 2.15
CA LEU A 17 4.06 -33.12 3.10
C LEU A 17 2.83 -33.79 2.48
N ASN A 18 2.02 -34.45 3.32
CA ASN A 18 0.72 -34.97 2.91
C ASN A 18 -0.37 -33.89 3.00
N GLN A 19 -1.50 -34.11 2.32
CA GLN A 19 -2.59 -33.14 2.21
C GLN A 19 -3.17 -32.72 3.58
N SER A 20 -3.25 -33.65 4.53
CA SER A 20 -3.75 -33.35 5.89
C SER A 20 -2.83 -32.39 6.63
N GLU A 21 -1.52 -32.59 6.51
CA GLU A 21 -0.51 -31.76 7.16
C GLU A 21 -0.44 -30.36 6.52
N ILE A 22 -0.53 -30.28 5.18
CA ILE A 22 -0.61 -29.01 4.46
C ILE A 22 -1.78 -28.16 4.97
N HIS A 23 -2.97 -28.76 5.09
CA HIS A 23 -4.14 -28.04 5.58
C HIS A 23 -3.96 -27.51 7.01
N LYS A 24 -3.41 -28.30 7.91
CA LYS A 24 -3.09 -27.86 9.27
C LYS A 24 -2.07 -26.70 9.28
N ARG A 25 -1.03 -26.80 8.47
CA ARG A 25 0.02 -25.77 8.39
C ARG A 25 -0.52 -24.49 7.77
N MET A 26 -1.35 -24.60 6.73
CA MET A 26 -2.01 -23.44 6.15
C MET A 26 -2.90 -22.69 7.17
N GLN A 27 -3.63 -23.43 8.02
CA GLN A 27 -4.41 -22.81 9.11
C GLN A 27 -3.54 -22.17 10.18
N LYS A 28 -2.36 -22.75 10.45
CA LYS A 28 -1.44 -22.28 11.51
C LYS A 28 -0.59 -21.09 11.08
N TYR A 29 -0.08 -21.11 9.84
CA TYR A 29 0.90 -20.15 9.35
C TYR A 29 0.29 -19.10 8.42
N GLY A 30 -0.90 -19.36 7.87
CA GLY A 30 -1.54 -18.53 6.86
C GLY A 30 -0.93 -18.68 5.46
N PRO A 31 -1.42 -17.91 4.48
CA PRO A 31 -0.90 -17.91 3.12
C PRO A 31 0.51 -17.29 3.06
N ASN A 32 1.33 -17.79 2.14
CA ASN A 32 2.66 -17.25 1.88
C ASN A 32 2.57 -15.96 1.05
N GLN A 33 2.24 -14.88 1.70
CA GLN A 33 2.15 -13.54 1.10
C GLN A 33 2.57 -12.47 2.13
N LEU A 34 3.09 -11.37 1.64
CA LEU A 34 3.33 -10.20 2.47
C LEU A 34 1.99 -9.55 2.81
N GLU A 35 1.81 -9.19 4.08
CA GLU A 35 0.61 -8.47 4.51
C GLU A 35 0.47 -7.17 3.73
N GLN A 36 -0.71 -6.98 3.19
CA GLN A 36 -1.12 -5.70 2.62
C GLN A 36 -1.99 -4.99 3.66
N PRO A 37 -1.96 -3.65 3.70
CA PRO A 37 -2.89 -2.91 4.53
C PRO A 37 -4.32 -3.41 4.26
N GLU A 38 -5.06 -3.72 5.31
CA GLU A 38 -6.45 -4.14 5.16
C GLU A 38 -7.22 -3.10 4.34
N PRO A 39 -8.01 -3.53 3.35
CA PRO A 39 -8.82 -2.60 2.58
C PRO A 39 -9.77 -1.87 3.52
N THR A 40 -9.69 -0.56 3.56
CA THR A 40 -10.62 0.27 4.34
C THR A 40 -12.05 0.00 3.89
N SER A 41 -13.00 -0.07 4.82
CA SER A 41 -14.40 -0.31 4.47
C SER A 41 -14.88 0.73 3.45
N ALA A 42 -15.74 0.33 2.50
CA ALA A 42 -16.27 1.22 1.47
C ALA A 42 -16.91 2.50 2.06
N PHE A 43 -17.55 2.37 3.22
CA PHE A 43 -18.14 3.52 3.93
C PHE A 43 -17.07 4.48 4.46
N LEU A 44 -16.00 3.98 5.08
CA LEU A 44 -14.91 4.83 5.57
C LEU A 44 -14.18 5.50 4.40
N ARG A 45 -13.96 4.78 3.30
CA ARG A 45 -13.37 5.32 2.08
C ARG A 45 -14.25 6.41 1.44
N PHE A 46 -15.58 6.24 1.43
CA PHE A 46 -16.48 7.31 1.00
C PHE A 46 -16.41 8.52 1.94
N LEU A 47 -16.36 8.28 3.25
CA LEU A 47 -16.28 9.37 4.24
C LEU A 47 -14.94 10.10 4.19
N SER A 48 -13.84 9.40 3.85
CA SER A 48 -12.52 10.03 3.69
C SER A 48 -12.47 11.05 2.56
N GLN A 49 -13.38 10.95 1.56
CA GLN A 49 -13.48 11.94 0.49
C GLN A 49 -13.86 13.34 1.01
N TYR A 50 -14.46 13.42 2.20
CA TYR A 50 -14.74 14.71 2.85
C TYR A 50 -13.57 15.25 3.68
N ASN A 51 -12.52 14.46 3.90
CA ASN A 51 -11.35 14.80 4.71
C ASN A 51 -10.32 15.61 3.92
N ASP A 52 -10.78 16.73 3.35
CA ASP A 52 -9.98 17.67 2.57
C ASP A 52 -10.22 19.09 3.08
N PRO A 53 -9.19 19.95 3.19
CA PRO A 53 -9.33 21.33 3.65
C PRO A 53 -10.35 22.15 2.86
N LEU A 54 -10.48 21.90 1.55
CA LEU A 54 -11.44 22.57 0.70
C LEU A 54 -12.88 22.15 1.04
N ASN A 55 -13.10 20.86 1.26
CA ASN A 55 -14.41 20.34 1.68
C ASN A 55 -14.83 20.87 3.04
N TYR A 56 -13.91 21.02 4.00
CA TYR A 56 -14.20 21.65 5.29
C TYR A 56 -14.63 23.11 5.14
N LEU A 57 -14.00 23.84 4.22
CA LEU A 57 -14.36 25.22 3.92
C LEU A 57 -15.77 25.31 3.32
N LEU A 58 -16.09 24.43 2.35
CA LEU A 58 -17.40 24.37 1.73
C LEU A 58 -18.50 23.95 2.72
N ILE A 59 -18.24 22.98 3.59
CA ILE A 59 -19.15 22.58 4.67
C ILE A 59 -19.40 23.76 5.61
N THR A 60 -18.35 24.47 6.01
CA THR A 60 -18.47 25.65 6.86
C THR A 60 -19.30 26.72 6.17
N ALA A 61 -19.10 26.96 4.87
CA ALA A 61 -19.89 27.89 4.08
C ALA A 61 -21.38 27.53 4.03
N ALA A 62 -21.68 26.26 3.80
CA ALA A 62 -23.06 25.75 3.77
C ALA A 62 -23.76 25.94 5.13
N LEU A 63 -23.06 25.62 6.23
CA LEU A 63 -23.58 25.82 7.59
C LEU A 63 -23.82 27.32 7.91
N VAL A 64 -22.90 28.19 7.52
CA VAL A 64 -23.05 29.64 7.69
C VAL A 64 -24.22 30.16 6.86
N ALA A 65 -24.35 29.75 5.59
CA ALA A 65 -25.47 30.13 4.73
C ALA A 65 -26.82 29.74 5.35
N LEU A 66 -26.92 28.52 5.88
CA LEU A 66 -28.12 28.01 6.54
C LEU A 66 -28.44 28.77 7.85
N ALA A 67 -27.41 29.08 8.66
CA ALA A 67 -27.60 29.84 9.90
C ALA A 67 -28.07 31.24 9.67
N ILE A 68 -27.70 31.88 8.55
CA ILE A 68 -28.02 33.27 8.24
C ILE A 68 -29.37 33.39 7.55
N LYS A 69 -29.72 32.45 6.66
CA LYS A 69 -30.98 32.42 5.91
C LYS A 69 -31.68 31.07 6.06
N PRO A 70 -32.22 30.72 7.23
CA PRO A 70 -32.87 29.44 7.45
C PRO A 70 -34.13 29.27 6.56
N ASP A 71 -34.78 30.36 6.17
CA ASP A 71 -35.98 30.34 5.33
C ASP A 71 -35.65 30.10 3.82
N HIS A 72 -34.39 30.18 3.42
CA HIS A 72 -33.92 29.97 2.05
C HIS A 72 -32.72 29.02 2.02
N PRO A 73 -32.93 27.72 2.29
CA PRO A 73 -31.84 26.73 2.39
C PRO A 73 -31.22 26.33 1.03
N GLY A 74 -31.70 26.89 -0.08
CA GLY A 74 -31.32 26.52 -1.44
C GLY A 74 -29.82 26.56 -1.68
N ASP A 75 -29.12 27.58 -1.21
CA ASP A 75 -27.66 27.72 -1.38
C ASP A 75 -26.90 26.64 -0.60
N ALA A 76 -27.31 26.36 0.63
CA ALA A 76 -26.70 25.31 1.43
C ALA A 76 -26.95 23.92 0.83
N ILE A 77 -28.17 23.63 0.38
CA ILE A 77 -28.55 22.38 -0.28
C ILE A 77 -27.72 22.20 -1.55
N PHE A 78 -27.54 23.24 -2.36
CA PHE A 78 -26.73 23.19 -3.57
C PHE A 78 -25.26 22.85 -3.27
N ILE A 79 -24.67 23.49 -2.26
CA ILE A 79 -23.28 23.18 -1.84
C ILE A 79 -23.16 21.72 -1.38
N PHE A 80 -24.09 21.25 -0.54
CA PHE A 80 -24.11 19.85 -0.10
C PHE A 80 -24.28 18.86 -1.26
N LEU A 81 -25.09 19.18 -2.25
CA LEU A 81 -25.29 18.36 -3.43
C LEU A 81 -23.98 18.26 -4.25
N VAL A 82 -23.30 19.37 -4.47
CA VAL A 82 -22.01 19.40 -5.17
C VAL A 82 -20.96 18.62 -4.40
N LEU A 83 -20.84 18.83 -3.09
CA LEU A 83 -19.92 18.06 -2.23
C LEU A 83 -20.17 16.56 -2.30
N THR A 84 -21.44 16.16 -2.23
CA THR A 84 -21.81 14.74 -2.28
C THR A 84 -21.54 14.13 -3.67
N ALA A 85 -21.80 14.88 -4.73
CA ALA A 85 -21.49 14.47 -6.10
C ALA A 85 -19.98 14.29 -6.31
N ASN A 86 -19.16 15.23 -5.82
CA ASN A 86 -17.71 15.13 -5.86
C ASN A 86 -17.20 13.94 -5.03
N ALA A 87 -17.69 13.76 -3.81
CA ALA A 87 -17.32 12.62 -2.97
C ALA A 87 -17.68 11.28 -3.62
N PHE A 88 -18.85 11.20 -4.28
CA PHE A 88 -19.25 10.01 -5.02
C PHE A 88 -18.33 9.75 -6.22
N PHE A 89 -17.99 10.79 -6.96
CA PHE A 89 -17.09 10.68 -8.12
C PHE A 89 -15.68 10.26 -7.70
N GLY A 90 -15.12 10.87 -6.65
CA GLY A 90 -13.83 10.48 -6.08
C GLY A 90 -13.81 9.04 -5.60
N PHE A 91 -14.83 8.61 -4.86
CA PHE A 91 -15.00 7.24 -4.41
C PHE A 91 -15.07 6.23 -5.58
N TRP A 92 -15.79 6.57 -6.63
CA TRP A 92 -15.91 5.72 -7.83
C TRP A 92 -14.58 5.61 -8.58
N GLN A 93 -13.86 6.74 -8.75
CA GLN A 93 -12.56 6.79 -9.43
C GLN A 93 -11.49 5.99 -8.64
N GLU A 94 -11.44 6.15 -7.32
CA GLU A 94 -10.55 5.39 -6.45
C GLU A 94 -10.83 3.88 -6.52
N GLY A 95 -12.11 3.49 -6.51
CA GLY A 95 -12.52 2.10 -6.65
C GLY A 95 -12.10 1.46 -7.98
N GLN A 96 -12.13 2.21 -9.08
CA GLN A 96 -11.63 1.74 -10.38
C GLN A 96 -10.12 1.56 -10.38
N ALA A 97 -9.37 2.49 -9.78
CA ALA A 97 -7.92 2.40 -9.66
C ALA A 97 -7.50 1.19 -8.82
N GLU A 98 -8.18 0.93 -7.69
CA GLU A 98 -7.95 -0.23 -6.83
C GLU A 98 -8.21 -1.55 -7.58
N GLN A 99 -9.34 -1.68 -8.29
CA GLN A 99 -9.64 -2.87 -9.09
C GLN A 99 -8.60 -3.14 -10.18
N ALA A 100 -8.13 -2.09 -10.86
CA ALA A 100 -7.09 -2.21 -11.87
C ALA A 100 -5.77 -2.69 -11.25
N MET A 101 -5.42 -2.18 -10.07
CA MET A 101 -4.23 -2.61 -9.33
C MET A 101 -4.34 -4.07 -8.86
N ASP A 102 -5.50 -4.49 -8.36
CA ASP A 102 -5.73 -5.88 -7.93
C ASP A 102 -5.66 -6.86 -9.11
N ALA A 103 -6.18 -6.49 -10.27
CA ALA A 103 -6.05 -7.29 -11.48
C ALA A 103 -4.58 -7.47 -11.90
N LEU A 104 -3.75 -6.42 -11.82
CA LEU A 104 -2.32 -6.50 -12.08
C LEU A 104 -1.59 -7.39 -11.06
N LYS A 105 -1.95 -7.31 -9.78
CA LYS A 105 -1.39 -8.16 -8.72
C LYS A 105 -1.71 -9.64 -8.96
N GLN A 106 -2.95 -9.97 -9.34
CA GLN A 106 -3.34 -11.36 -9.63
C GLN A 106 -2.57 -11.94 -10.82
N MET A 107 -2.23 -11.14 -11.82
CA MET A 107 -1.39 -11.57 -12.95
C MET A 107 0.07 -11.84 -12.54
N SER A 108 0.51 -11.34 -11.39
CA SER A 108 1.88 -11.50 -10.88
C SER A 108 2.04 -12.68 -9.91
N ILE A 109 0.99 -13.47 -9.66
CA ILE A 109 1.11 -14.67 -8.82
C ILE A 109 1.95 -15.70 -9.59
N SER A 110 3.12 -15.99 -9.06
CA SER A 110 4.01 -17.03 -9.59
C SER A 110 3.63 -18.39 -9.02
N ASN A 111 3.93 -19.45 -9.78
CA ASN A 111 3.80 -20.82 -9.33
C ASN A 111 5.15 -21.34 -8.81
N SER A 112 5.10 -22.35 -7.95
CA SER A 112 6.26 -23.05 -7.41
C SER A 112 6.10 -24.55 -7.62
N VAL A 113 7.18 -25.21 -8.04
CA VAL A 113 7.22 -26.68 -8.15
C VAL A 113 7.55 -27.25 -6.78
N THR A 114 6.63 -28.03 -6.24
CA THR A 114 6.76 -28.65 -4.92
C THR A 114 6.68 -30.16 -5.00
N LEU A 115 7.33 -30.84 -4.06
CA LEU A 115 7.18 -32.28 -3.84
C LEU A 115 6.20 -32.48 -2.68
N ARG A 116 5.03 -33.07 -2.95
CA ARG A 116 4.00 -33.42 -1.96
C ARG A 116 3.52 -34.84 -2.16
N ASP A 117 3.39 -35.63 -1.12
CA ASP A 117 3.00 -37.05 -1.18
C ASP A 117 3.87 -37.90 -2.16
N GLY A 118 5.14 -37.52 -2.37
CA GLY A 118 6.04 -38.20 -3.32
C GLY A 118 5.85 -37.77 -4.78
N PHE A 119 4.96 -36.84 -5.08
CA PHE A 119 4.70 -36.37 -6.45
C PHE A 119 5.07 -34.88 -6.58
N GLU A 120 5.66 -34.55 -7.73
CA GLU A 120 5.89 -33.15 -8.09
C GLU A 120 4.57 -32.51 -8.53
N SER A 121 4.27 -31.36 -8.00
CA SER A 121 3.11 -30.56 -8.37
C SER A 121 3.46 -29.09 -8.45
N GLU A 122 2.89 -28.40 -9.41
CA GLU A 122 2.97 -26.97 -9.54
C GLU A 122 1.79 -26.33 -8.79
N ILE A 123 2.11 -25.49 -7.82
CA ILE A 123 1.11 -24.83 -6.96
C ILE A 123 1.33 -23.32 -6.96
N PRO A 124 0.29 -22.51 -6.71
CA PRO A 124 0.46 -21.10 -6.42
C PRO A 124 1.45 -20.88 -5.27
N THR A 125 2.38 -19.96 -5.43
CA THR A 125 3.39 -19.63 -4.41
C THR A 125 2.76 -19.27 -3.06
N THR A 126 1.56 -18.71 -3.09
CA THR A 126 0.77 -18.35 -1.90
C THR A 126 0.33 -19.55 -1.06
N GLU A 127 0.30 -20.75 -1.63
CA GLU A 127 -0.08 -22.00 -0.95
C GLU A 127 1.09 -22.75 -0.31
N LEU A 128 2.30 -22.19 -0.39
CA LEU A 128 3.48 -22.75 0.27
C LEU A 128 3.35 -22.65 1.80
N VAL A 129 3.75 -23.72 2.48
CA VAL A 129 3.79 -23.78 3.94
C VAL A 129 5.17 -24.23 4.43
N PRO A 130 5.59 -23.83 5.64
CA PRO A 130 6.82 -24.35 6.24
C PRO A 130 6.83 -25.89 6.25
N GLY A 131 7.92 -26.50 5.77
CA GLY A 131 8.08 -27.94 5.59
C GLY A 131 7.82 -28.45 4.18
N ASP A 132 7.29 -27.64 3.26
CA ASP A 132 7.20 -28.01 1.83
C ASP A 132 8.60 -28.15 1.23
N ILE A 133 8.77 -29.14 0.36
CA ILE A 133 9.98 -29.32 -0.45
C ILE A 133 9.78 -28.62 -1.78
N VAL A 134 10.65 -27.67 -2.11
CA VAL A 134 10.54 -26.84 -3.31
C VAL A 134 11.73 -27.07 -4.22
N LYS A 135 11.47 -27.17 -5.53
CA LYS A 135 12.50 -27.20 -6.57
C LYS A 135 12.67 -25.81 -7.16
N LEU A 136 13.93 -25.39 -7.28
CA LEU A 136 14.32 -24.07 -7.77
C LEU A 136 15.27 -24.25 -8.94
N GLU A 137 15.02 -23.52 -10.01
CA GLU A 137 15.81 -23.51 -11.25
C GLU A 137 16.17 -22.09 -11.66
N GLU A 138 17.11 -21.98 -12.59
CA GLU A 138 17.54 -20.69 -13.14
C GLU A 138 16.36 -19.81 -13.61
N GLY A 139 16.38 -18.55 -13.25
CA GLY A 139 15.36 -17.56 -13.59
C GLY A 139 14.15 -17.52 -12.63
N ILE A 140 14.04 -18.47 -11.68
CA ILE A 140 12.93 -18.51 -10.73
C ILE A 140 13.21 -17.57 -9.57
N ASN A 141 12.20 -16.81 -9.20
CA ASN A 141 12.21 -16.05 -7.95
C ASN A 141 11.98 -17.00 -6.77
N VAL A 142 12.81 -16.88 -5.75
CA VAL A 142 12.71 -17.69 -4.52
C VAL A 142 11.41 -17.31 -3.78
N PRO A 143 10.50 -18.30 -3.59
CA PRO A 143 9.14 -18.02 -3.17
C PRO A 143 8.97 -17.83 -1.65
N ALA A 144 9.91 -18.28 -0.85
CA ALA A 144 9.88 -18.27 0.62
C ALA A 144 11.32 -18.34 1.16
N ASP A 145 11.51 -18.29 2.47
CA ASP A 145 12.82 -18.59 3.04
C ASP A 145 13.03 -20.10 3.10
N ILE A 146 14.07 -20.57 2.42
CA ILE A 146 14.30 -21.98 2.10
C ILE A 146 15.66 -22.42 2.60
N ARG A 147 15.71 -23.52 3.36
CA ARG A 147 16.95 -24.25 3.69
C ARG A 147 17.26 -25.24 2.58
N LEU A 148 18.46 -25.17 2.04
CA LEU A 148 18.90 -26.03 0.94
C LEU A 148 19.16 -27.47 1.40
N LEU A 149 18.63 -28.42 0.65
CA LEU A 149 18.83 -29.86 0.82
C LEU A 149 19.74 -30.45 -0.27
N GLU A 150 19.58 -29.92 -1.51
CA GLU A 150 20.41 -30.29 -2.65
C GLU A 150 20.78 -29.02 -3.44
N VAL A 151 22.00 -28.96 -3.95
CA VAL A 151 22.53 -27.84 -4.73
C VAL A 151 23.34 -28.38 -5.91
N TYR A 152 23.05 -27.82 -7.10
CA TYR A 152 23.84 -28.13 -8.30
C TYR A 152 24.22 -26.80 -8.98
N GLN A 153 25.48 -26.40 -8.82
CA GLN A 153 26.07 -25.19 -9.39
C GLN A 153 25.17 -23.94 -9.23
N CYS A 154 24.48 -23.83 -8.09
CA CYS A 154 23.49 -22.81 -7.88
C CYS A 154 24.12 -21.52 -7.37
N ARG A 155 23.80 -20.42 -8.05
CA ARG A 155 24.12 -19.05 -7.63
C ARG A 155 22.82 -18.25 -7.56
N VAL A 156 22.71 -17.42 -6.55
CA VAL A 156 21.49 -16.62 -6.28
C VAL A 156 21.86 -15.15 -6.22
N ASP A 157 21.09 -14.33 -6.91
CA ASP A 157 21.14 -12.87 -6.79
C ASP A 157 20.34 -12.47 -5.55
N GLU A 158 21.05 -12.03 -4.52
CA GLU A 158 20.50 -11.56 -3.24
C GLU A 158 20.62 -10.05 -3.09
N SER A 159 20.89 -9.32 -4.16
CA SER A 159 21.10 -7.87 -4.16
C SER A 159 19.96 -7.08 -3.52
N ALA A 160 18.72 -7.56 -3.66
CA ALA A 160 17.54 -6.95 -3.05
C ALA A 160 17.55 -6.96 -1.50
N LEU A 161 18.27 -7.92 -0.89
CA LEU A 161 18.34 -8.07 0.57
C LEU A 161 19.68 -7.62 1.15
N THR A 162 20.76 -7.88 0.44
CA THR A 162 22.13 -7.66 0.95
C THR A 162 22.78 -6.41 0.38
N GLY A 163 22.28 -5.90 -0.75
CA GLY A 163 22.91 -4.83 -1.52
C GLY A 163 24.10 -5.27 -2.37
N GLU A 164 24.52 -6.53 -2.29
CA GLU A 164 25.64 -7.09 -3.06
C GLU A 164 25.20 -7.41 -4.50
N SER A 165 25.89 -6.83 -5.49
CA SER A 165 25.51 -6.98 -6.90
C SER A 165 25.95 -8.30 -7.55
N GLU A 166 26.84 -9.07 -6.92
CA GLU A 166 27.32 -10.34 -7.46
C GLU A 166 26.49 -11.52 -6.93
N PRO A 167 26.04 -12.45 -7.81
CA PRO A 167 25.34 -13.64 -7.39
C PRO A 167 26.19 -14.53 -6.46
N ILE A 168 25.61 -14.94 -5.35
CA ILE A 168 26.26 -15.71 -4.28
C ILE A 168 26.15 -17.21 -4.59
N THR A 169 27.28 -17.91 -4.55
CA THR A 169 27.30 -19.39 -4.68
C THR A 169 26.74 -20.04 -3.43
N LYS A 170 25.80 -20.97 -3.60
CA LYS A 170 25.14 -21.69 -2.52
C LYS A 170 25.82 -23.03 -2.22
N HIS A 171 25.80 -23.42 -0.94
CA HIS A 171 26.39 -24.65 -0.41
C HIS A 171 25.45 -25.31 0.60
N LEU A 172 25.70 -26.54 0.97
CA LEU A 172 24.89 -27.29 1.96
C LEU A 172 25.48 -27.25 3.38
N GLU A 173 26.73 -26.87 3.52
CA GLU A 173 27.46 -26.93 4.77
C GLU A 173 26.75 -26.18 5.90
N PRO A 174 26.75 -26.74 7.12
CA PRO A 174 26.28 -26.03 8.31
C PRO A 174 27.05 -24.72 8.53
N ILE A 175 26.33 -23.69 8.92
CA ILE A 175 26.86 -22.35 9.13
C ILE A 175 26.65 -21.95 10.60
N ASP A 176 27.49 -21.05 11.12
CA ASP A 176 27.37 -20.52 12.47
C ASP A 176 26.01 -19.80 12.65
N VAL A 177 25.42 -19.96 13.85
CA VAL A 177 24.13 -19.35 14.19
C VAL A 177 24.18 -17.82 14.11
N ASN A 178 25.35 -17.23 14.38
CA ASN A 178 25.54 -15.78 14.37
C ASN A 178 26.02 -15.25 13.03
N ALA A 179 26.06 -16.07 11.96
CA ALA A 179 26.45 -15.63 10.63
C ALA A 179 25.53 -14.53 10.10
N LEU A 180 26.13 -13.55 9.44
CA LEU A 180 25.39 -12.48 8.76
C LEU A 180 24.49 -13.10 7.67
N LEU A 181 23.45 -12.37 7.27
CA LEU A 181 22.51 -12.84 6.26
C LEU A 181 23.21 -13.22 4.95
N SER A 182 24.14 -12.39 4.48
CA SER A 182 24.97 -12.60 3.28
C SER A 182 25.86 -13.85 3.35
N ASP A 183 26.22 -14.31 4.55
CA ASP A 183 27.11 -15.45 4.74
C ASP A 183 26.36 -16.77 4.86
N ARG A 184 25.01 -16.73 4.95
CA ARG A 184 24.18 -17.92 5.07
C ARG A 184 23.98 -18.60 3.73
N ARG A 185 25.06 -19.16 3.20
CA ARG A 185 25.09 -19.78 1.86
C ARG A 185 24.27 -21.06 1.72
N ASN A 186 23.79 -21.63 2.82
CA ASN A 186 22.92 -22.80 2.85
C ASN A 186 21.42 -22.44 2.91
N MET A 187 21.11 -21.16 2.77
CA MET A 187 19.75 -20.63 2.72
C MET A 187 19.50 -19.87 1.41
N MET A 188 18.26 -19.83 0.98
CA MET A 188 17.74 -18.90 -0.02
C MET A 188 16.60 -18.11 0.59
N TYR A 189 16.42 -16.88 0.18
CA TYR A 189 15.49 -15.96 0.81
C TYR A 189 14.41 -15.51 -0.17
N MET A 190 13.19 -15.32 0.35
CA MET A 190 12.08 -14.76 -0.41
C MET A 190 12.46 -13.47 -1.14
N GLY A 191 12.08 -13.37 -2.43
CA GLY A 191 12.32 -12.18 -3.25
C GLY A 191 13.71 -12.08 -3.90
N THR A 192 14.56 -13.10 -3.71
CA THR A 192 15.83 -13.26 -4.45
C THR A 192 15.60 -14.08 -5.72
N THR A 193 16.58 -14.10 -6.64
CA THR A 193 16.43 -14.81 -7.93
C THR A 193 17.56 -15.81 -8.15
N VAL A 194 17.22 -17.00 -8.61
CA VAL A 194 18.23 -18.01 -9.01
C VAL A 194 18.89 -17.54 -10.30
N ALA A 195 20.15 -17.11 -10.21
CA ALA A 195 20.91 -16.59 -11.35
C ALA A 195 21.45 -17.70 -12.24
N THR A 196 21.85 -18.86 -11.67
CA THR A 196 22.31 -20.03 -12.41
C THR A 196 22.10 -21.31 -11.60
N GLY A 197 22.01 -22.45 -12.29
CA GLY A 197 21.96 -23.78 -11.67
C GLY A 197 20.57 -24.12 -11.12
N ARG A 198 20.55 -25.10 -10.21
CA ARG A 198 19.32 -25.61 -9.59
C ARG A 198 19.54 -26.02 -8.15
N ALA A 199 18.47 -26.02 -7.38
CA ALA A 199 18.50 -26.46 -5.99
C ALA A 199 17.17 -27.10 -5.58
N VAL A 200 17.23 -27.93 -4.54
CA VAL A 200 16.05 -28.42 -3.81
C VAL A 200 16.19 -27.97 -2.37
N GLY A 201 15.13 -27.50 -1.76
CA GLY A 201 15.18 -27.07 -0.39
C GLY A 201 13.84 -27.21 0.32
N VAL A 202 13.87 -27.11 1.64
CA VAL A 202 12.69 -27.14 2.50
C VAL A 202 12.33 -25.70 2.90
N VAL A 203 11.06 -25.35 2.79
CA VAL A 203 10.54 -24.07 3.24
C VAL A 203 10.63 -23.99 4.77
N VAL A 204 11.28 -22.94 5.27
CA VAL A 204 11.47 -22.69 6.71
C VAL A 204 10.49 -21.66 7.20
N GLU A 205 10.38 -20.51 6.51
CA GLU A 205 9.51 -19.40 6.87
C GLU A 205 8.76 -18.89 5.64
N THR A 206 7.53 -18.40 5.84
CA THR A 206 6.62 -17.91 4.81
C THR A 206 6.04 -16.54 5.17
N GLY A 207 5.63 -15.77 4.18
CA GLY A 207 4.95 -14.48 4.33
C GLY A 207 5.73 -13.49 5.19
N MET A 208 5.07 -12.87 6.15
CA MET A 208 5.66 -11.85 7.04
C MET A 208 6.78 -12.36 7.95
N LYS A 209 6.93 -13.69 8.10
CA LYS A 209 8.00 -14.27 8.92
C LYS A 209 9.32 -14.39 8.18
N THR A 210 9.32 -14.33 6.85
CA THR A 210 10.53 -14.31 6.02
C THR A 210 11.39 -13.09 6.30
N GLN A 211 12.67 -13.11 5.88
CA GLN A 211 13.54 -11.94 6.01
C GLN A 211 12.97 -10.73 5.28
N LEU A 212 12.43 -10.94 4.08
CA LEU A 212 11.75 -9.88 3.32
C LEU A 212 10.50 -9.38 4.06
N GLY A 213 9.71 -10.26 4.65
CA GLY A 213 8.53 -9.90 5.44
C GLY A 213 8.86 -9.04 6.66
N ARG A 214 9.95 -9.37 7.37
CA ARG A 214 10.43 -8.55 8.50
C ARG A 214 10.85 -7.16 8.07
N ILE A 215 11.59 -7.04 6.96
CA ILE A 215 11.97 -5.74 6.39
C ILE A 215 10.72 -4.95 5.98
N ALA A 216 9.74 -5.62 5.34
CA ALA A 216 8.49 -4.97 4.94
C ALA A 216 7.68 -4.46 6.16
N SER A 217 7.67 -5.21 7.27
CA SER A 217 7.05 -4.77 8.53
C SER A 217 7.72 -3.52 9.09
N ASP A 218 9.05 -3.51 9.15
CA ASP A 218 9.82 -2.36 9.65
C ASP A 218 9.61 -1.09 8.79
N ILE A 219 9.46 -1.28 7.46
CA ILE A 219 9.18 -0.17 6.53
C ILE A 219 7.72 0.32 6.64
N SER A 220 6.76 -0.56 6.87
CA SER A 220 5.34 -0.19 6.96
C SER A 220 5.03 0.68 8.18
N GLU A 221 5.81 0.59 9.24
CA GLU A 221 5.75 1.49 10.40
C GLU A 221 6.36 2.87 10.11
N ALA A 222 7.23 2.98 9.08
CA ALA A 222 7.80 4.25 8.64
C ALA A 222 6.81 4.95 7.70
N GLN A 223 6.39 6.18 8.04
CA GLN A 223 5.57 7.00 7.16
C GLN A 223 6.25 7.15 5.79
N THR A 224 5.53 6.83 4.73
CA THR A 224 6.04 6.98 3.36
C THR A 224 6.44 8.46 3.14
N PRO A 225 7.70 8.78 2.89
CA PRO A 225 8.10 10.17 2.68
C PRO A 225 7.46 10.69 1.39
N LYS A 226 6.86 11.90 1.47
CA LYS A 226 6.30 12.56 0.29
C LYS A 226 7.37 12.76 -0.77
N THR A 227 7.01 12.56 -2.01
CA THR A 227 7.92 12.81 -3.15
C THR A 227 8.27 14.30 -3.26
N PRO A 228 9.44 14.66 -3.85
CA PRO A 228 9.79 16.05 -4.09
C PRO A 228 8.74 16.81 -4.93
N LEU A 229 8.04 16.10 -5.82
CA LEU A 229 6.95 16.67 -6.62
C LEU A 229 5.75 17.00 -5.73
N GLU A 230 5.29 16.07 -4.90
CA GLU A 230 4.18 16.31 -3.95
C GLU A 230 4.47 17.47 -3.01
N LEU A 231 5.70 17.59 -2.48
CA LEU A 231 6.10 18.72 -1.65
C LEU A 231 6.02 20.06 -2.39
N LYS A 232 6.43 20.10 -3.67
CA LYS A 232 6.33 21.30 -4.51
C LYS A 232 4.88 21.64 -4.84
N LEU A 233 4.04 20.65 -5.14
CA LEU A 233 2.62 20.84 -5.42
C LEU A 233 1.89 21.33 -4.17
N GLU A 234 2.15 20.75 -3.01
CA GLU A 234 1.59 21.23 -1.73
C GLU A 234 2.02 22.67 -1.42
N SER A 235 3.27 23.02 -1.70
CA SER A 235 3.77 24.39 -1.55
C SER A 235 3.06 25.37 -2.50
N LEU A 236 2.87 24.96 -3.77
CA LEU A 236 2.14 25.74 -4.77
C LEU A 236 0.67 25.91 -4.38
N GLY A 237 0.01 24.85 -3.93
CA GLY A 237 -1.35 24.89 -3.43
C GLY A 237 -1.53 25.86 -2.26
N ARG A 238 -0.62 25.82 -1.28
CA ARG A 238 -0.61 26.78 -0.16
C ARG A 238 -0.41 28.22 -0.63
N PHE A 239 0.49 28.45 -1.58
CA PHE A 239 0.75 29.78 -2.15
C PHE A 239 -0.47 30.32 -2.91
N LEU A 240 -1.10 29.50 -3.76
CA LEU A 240 -2.33 29.87 -4.47
C LEU A 240 -3.50 30.12 -3.51
N GLY A 241 -3.64 29.28 -2.48
CA GLY A 241 -4.64 29.46 -1.42
C GLY A 241 -4.46 30.79 -0.67
N PHE A 242 -3.21 31.18 -0.39
CA PHE A 242 -2.92 32.48 0.25
C PHE A 242 -3.26 33.65 -0.66
N ILE A 243 -2.96 33.57 -1.96
CA ILE A 243 -3.37 34.60 -2.95
C ILE A 243 -4.89 34.69 -3.02
N ALA A 244 -5.59 33.55 -3.10
CA ALA A 244 -7.04 33.49 -3.16
C ALA A 244 -7.68 34.17 -1.93
N LEU A 245 -7.12 33.91 -0.73
CA LEU A 245 -7.56 34.53 0.50
C LEU A 245 -7.40 36.07 0.46
N ILE A 246 -6.25 36.56 0.01
CA ILE A 246 -6.01 38.02 -0.12
C ILE A 246 -7.01 38.61 -1.09
N VAL A 247 -7.23 38.04 -2.25
CA VAL A 247 -8.17 38.50 -3.26
C VAL A 247 -9.59 38.51 -2.71
N ALA A 248 -10.00 37.47 -2.01
CA ALA A 248 -11.30 37.34 -1.39
C ALA A 248 -11.53 38.47 -0.33
N VAL A 249 -10.56 38.64 0.58
CA VAL A 249 -10.63 39.70 1.62
C VAL A 249 -10.70 41.08 1.00
N LEU A 250 -9.91 41.34 -0.03
CA LEU A 250 -9.87 42.65 -0.72
C LEU A 250 -11.20 42.92 -1.42
N LEU A 251 -11.77 41.95 -2.13
CA LEU A 251 -13.08 42.10 -2.77
C LEU A 251 -14.21 42.33 -1.76
N VAL A 252 -14.23 41.57 -0.68
CA VAL A 252 -15.20 41.74 0.41
C VAL A 252 -15.07 43.15 1.01
N SER A 253 -13.84 43.61 1.31
CA SER A 253 -13.58 44.91 1.90
C SER A 253 -14.03 46.06 1.00
N ILE A 254 -13.69 46.01 -0.29
CA ILE A 254 -14.12 47.01 -1.28
C ILE A 254 -15.65 47.09 -1.34
N LYS A 255 -16.34 45.95 -1.41
CA LYS A 255 -17.80 45.89 -1.50
C LYS A 255 -18.47 46.40 -0.25
N LEU A 256 -17.92 46.13 0.94
CA LEU A 256 -18.43 46.64 2.21
C LEU A 256 -18.25 48.18 2.31
N ILE A 257 -17.10 48.71 1.88
CA ILE A 257 -16.84 50.15 1.84
C ILE A 257 -17.81 50.83 0.89
N LEU A 258 -18.02 50.29 -0.30
CA LEU A 258 -18.95 50.86 -1.29
C LEU A 258 -20.42 50.76 -0.86
N ALA A 259 -20.78 49.82 0.00
CA ALA A 259 -22.12 49.63 0.55
C ALA A 259 -22.38 50.51 1.80
N TYR A 260 -21.32 51.11 2.35
CA TYR A 260 -21.43 51.96 3.55
C TYR A 260 -22.29 53.20 3.28
N GLY A 261 -23.39 53.39 4.03
CA GLY A 261 -24.34 54.47 3.83
C GLY A 261 -25.39 54.23 2.73
N GLY A 262 -25.38 53.05 2.07
CA GLY A 262 -26.36 52.68 1.06
C GLY A 262 -27.70 52.17 1.64
N PRO A 263 -28.71 51.92 0.79
CA PRO A 263 -30.05 51.52 1.22
C PRO A 263 -30.13 50.04 1.67
N ILE A 264 -29.07 49.21 1.42
CA ILE A 264 -29.02 47.79 1.75
C ILE A 264 -28.33 47.62 3.10
N PRO A 265 -28.89 46.82 4.04
CA PRO A 265 -28.25 46.54 5.31
C PRO A 265 -26.84 45.92 5.11
N LEU A 266 -25.82 46.47 5.76
CA LEU A 266 -24.43 45.99 5.69
C LEU A 266 -24.31 44.49 5.94
N LYS A 267 -25.17 43.93 6.81
CA LYS A 267 -25.23 42.48 7.09
C LYS A 267 -25.55 41.65 5.85
N GLU A 268 -26.49 42.07 5.02
CA GLU A 268 -26.87 41.36 3.79
C GLU A 268 -25.76 41.45 2.75
N VAL A 269 -25.10 42.59 2.64
CA VAL A 269 -23.95 42.75 1.75
C VAL A 269 -22.79 41.87 2.19
N ALA A 270 -22.49 41.85 3.49
CA ALA A 270 -21.42 41.01 4.06
C ALA A 270 -21.63 39.52 3.75
N ILE A 271 -22.84 39.03 3.93
CA ILE A 271 -23.21 37.62 3.67
C ILE A 271 -23.03 37.27 2.20
N LYS A 272 -23.57 38.09 1.30
CA LYS A 272 -23.46 37.88 -0.14
C LYS A 272 -22.00 37.88 -0.61
N GLN A 273 -21.19 38.80 -0.07
CA GLN A 273 -19.78 38.85 -0.39
C GLN A 273 -18.99 37.69 0.21
N PHE A 274 -19.34 37.17 1.38
CA PHE A 274 -18.74 36.00 1.99
C PHE A 274 -18.95 34.77 1.12
N ILE A 275 -20.15 34.51 0.62
CA ILE A 275 -20.45 33.40 -0.30
C ILE A 275 -19.65 33.56 -1.61
N THR A 276 -19.57 34.81 -2.13
CA THR A 276 -18.79 35.11 -3.34
C THR A 276 -17.29 34.86 -3.11
N ALA A 277 -16.76 35.23 -1.95
CA ALA A 277 -15.36 34.98 -1.59
C ALA A 277 -15.02 33.49 -1.54
N ILE A 278 -15.94 32.69 -0.99
CA ILE A 278 -15.79 31.22 -0.98
C ILE A 278 -15.78 30.64 -2.41
N ALA A 279 -16.72 31.10 -3.25
CA ALA A 279 -16.74 30.63 -4.65
C ALA A 279 -15.47 30.99 -5.42
N ILE A 280 -14.89 32.18 -5.18
CA ILE A 280 -13.60 32.57 -5.77
C ILE A 280 -12.46 31.71 -5.22
N PHE A 281 -12.44 31.47 -3.92
CA PHE A 281 -11.42 30.63 -3.29
C PHE A 281 -11.42 29.22 -3.89
N VAL A 282 -12.60 28.61 -4.00
CA VAL A 282 -12.78 27.27 -4.62
C VAL A 282 -12.33 27.26 -6.08
N ALA A 283 -12.64 28.34 -6.85
CA ALA A 283 -12.26 28.41 -8.27
C ALA A 283 -10.73 28.57 -8.50
N ILE A 284 -10.00 29.11 -7.52
CA ILE A 284 -8.56 29.36 -7.64
C ILE A 284 -7.73 28.17 -7.12
N VAL A 285 -8.24 27.43 -6.13
CA VAL A 285 -7.54 26.25 -5.60
C VAL A 285 -7.74 25.09 -6.57
N PRO A 286 -6.66 24.54 -7.18
CA PRO A 286 -6.79 23.44 -8.13
C PRO A 286 -7.22 22.18 -7.40
N GLU A 287 -8.37 21.65 -7.77
CA GLU A 287 -8.86 20.34 -7.33
C GLU A 287 -8.00 19.26 -7.98
N GLY A 288 -7.22 18.54 -7.17
CA GLY A 288 -6.37 17.43 -7.66
C GLY A 288 -4.86 17.63 -7.53
N LEU A 289 -4.45 18.58 -6.71
CA LEU A 289 -3.07 18.76 -6.27
C LEU A 289 -2.80 18.04 -4.94
#